data_1b680c9ae64faf3b5d449ce57f3aad77
#
_entry.id   1b680c9ae64faf3b5d449ce57f3aad77
#
_cell.length_a   1.000
_cell.length_b   1.000
_cell.length_c   1.000
_cell.angle_alpha   90.00
_cell.angle_beta   90.00
_cell.angle_gamma   90.00
#
_symmetry.space_group_name_H-M   'P 1'
#
loop_
_entity.id
_entity.type
_entity.pdbx_description
1 polymer ?
#
loop_
_entity_poly.entity_id
_entity_poly.type
_entity_poly.pdbx_seq_one_letter_code
_entity_poly.pdbx_strand_id
1 'polypeptide(L)'
;MTRGHFDLIVRGARLYDRLIVAVAATSSKSGALFTCDERVEMIREDVRRARIGNVEVKVLDTLLVDFCRRERAHTVLRGVRVYSDFEYEFQMALTNRRMAPEIETLFMMPSENLAYVTASTVREIARYGGDTAPFVTEAVQARLVSRFAGERGESR
;
A
#
# COMPACT_ATOMS: atom_id res chain seq x y z
N MET A 1 -5.68 1.31 -1.07
CA MET A 1 -4.46 1.47 -1.89
C MET A 1 -4.70 2.60 -2.88
N THR A 2 -3.71 3.49 -3.12
CA THR A 2 -3.78 4.51 -4.18
C THR A 2 -3.14 3.98 -5.46
N ARG A 3 -3.37 4.65 -6.61
CA ARG A 3 -2.69 4.32 -7.87
C ARG A 3 -1.17 4.38 -7.74
N GLY A 4 -0.62 5.29 -6.90
CA GLY A 4 0.82 5.35 -6.64
C GLY A 4 1.36 4.09 -5.96
N HIS A 5 0.64 3.49 -5.02
CA HIS A 5 1.03 2.20 -4.45
C HIS A 5 0.96 1.07 -5.50
N PHE A 6 -0.06 1.09 -6.35
CA PHE A 6 -0.21 0.08 -7.40
C PHE A 6 0.89 0.20 -8.47
N ASP A 7 1.28 1.42 -8.84
CA ASP A 7 2.42 1.68 -9.73
C ASP A 7 3.72 1.03 -9.21
N LEU A 8 3.99 1.17 -7.90
CA LEU A 8 5.15 0.53 -7.28
C LEU A 8 5.06 -1.01 -7.32
N ILE A 9 3.87 -1.59 -7.14
CA ILE A 9 3.66 -3.04 -7.24
C ILE A 9 3.96 -3.52 -8.67
N VAL A 10 3.38 -2.86 -9.67
CA VAL A 10 3.57 -3.22 -11.09
C VAL A 10 5.04 -3.13 -11.49
N ARG A 11 5.73 -2.06 -11.09
CA ARG A 11 7.15 -1.85 -11.41
C ARG A 11 8.05 -2.77 -10.60
N GLY A 12 7.75 -2.98 -9.33
CA GLY A 12 8.47 -3.93 -8.48
C GLY A 12 8.36 -5.36 -8.99
N ALA A 13 7.19 -5.77 -9.47
CA ALA A 13 6.98 -7.09 -10.07
C ALA A 13 7.85 -7.36 -11.32
N ARG A 14 8.32 -6.31 -12.00
CA ARG A 14 9.24 -6.44 -13.14
C ARG A 14 10.71 -6.57 -12.74
N LEU A 15 11.03 -6.23 -11.49
CA LEU A 15 12.41 -6.23 -10.98
C LEU A 15 12.76 -7.51 -10.22
N TYR A 16 11.75 -8.25 -9.75
CA TYR A 16 11.93 -9.41 -8.89
C TYR A 16 11.17 -10.63 -9.42
N ASP A 17 11.73 -11.81 -9.27
CA ASP A 17 11.08 -13.07 -9.62
C ASP A 17 9.85 -13.33 -8.73
N ARG A 18 9.87 -12.82 -7.50
CA ARG A 18 8.77 -12.91 -6.53
C ARG A 18 8.66 -11.60 -5.76
N LEU A 19 7.47 -11.00 -5.75
CA LEU A 19 7.17 -9.81 -4.97
C LEU A 19 6.07 -10.11 -3.95
N ILE A 20 6.30 -9.77 -2.69
CA ILE A 20 5.29 -9.89 -1.63
C ILE A 20 4.80 -8.49 -1.25
N VAL A 21 3.51 -8.26 -1.38
CA VAL A 21 2.87 -7.07 -0.85
C VAL A 21 2.46 -7.35 0.59
N ALA A 22 3.21 -6.79 1.54
CA ALA A 22 2.98 -6.94 2.96
C ALA A 22 1.97 -5.90 3.46
N VAL A 23 0.79 -6.36 3.91
CA VAL A 23 -0.29 -5.51 4.42
C VAL A 23 -0.26 -5.54 5.93
N ALA A 24 0.06 -4.41 6.56
CA ALA A 24 0.12 -4.31 8.02
C ALA A 24 -1.21 -4.71 8.68
N ALA A 25 -1.19 -5.66 9.61
CA ALA A 25 -2.38 -6.13 10.34
C ALA A 25 -3.02 -4.98 11.12
N THR A 26 -2.21 -4.24 11.87
CA THR A 26 -2.62 -3.03 12.57
C THR A 26 -2.19 -1.79 11.80
N SER A 27 -3.13 -0.89 11.53
CA SER A 27 -2.77 0.44 11.06
C SER A 27 -2.32 1.26 12.26
N SER A 28 -1.06 1.67 12.30
CA SER A 28 -0.55 2.63 13.30
C SER A 28 -1.23 4.00 13.20
N LYS A 29 -1.96 4.24 12.10
CA LYS A 29 -2.78 5.44 11.90
C LYS A 29 -4.20 5.11 12.38
N SER A 30 -4.63 5.71 13.50
CA SER A 30 -6.02 5.73 13.94
C SER A 30 -6.91 6.18 12.77
N GLY A 31 -7.93 5.36 12.43
CA GLY A 31 -8.89 5.71 11.38
C GLY A 31 -8.64 5.05 10.00
N ALA A 32 -8.14 3.82 9.98
CA ALA A 32 -8.19 3.04 8.73
C ALA A 32 -9.66 2.79 8.34
N LEU A 33 -10.05 3.23 7.15
CA LEU A 33 -11.41 3.06 6.62
C LEU A 33 -11.77 1.59 6.34
N PHE A 34 -10.77 0.80 6.01
CA PHE A 34 -10.91 -0.60 5.65
C PHE A 34 -10.13 -1.51 6.62
N THR A 35 -10.70 -2.66 6.94
CA THR A 35 -10.06 -3.70 7.74
C THR A 35 -8.81 -4.24 7.04
N CYS A 36 -8.00 -5.04 7.73
CA CYS A 36 -6.85 -5.70 7.11
C CYS A 36 -7.28 -6.61 5.97
N ASP A 37 -8.32 -7.42 6.19
CA ASP A 37 -8.82 -8.38 5.21
C ASP A 37 -9.39 -7.68 3.97
N GLU A 38 -10.17 -6.61 4.15
CA GLU A 38 -10.65 -5.79 3.02
C GLU A 38 -9.49 -5.21 2.20
N ARG A 39 -8.41 -4.76 2.87
CA ARG A 39 -7.21 -4.23 2.17
C ARG A 39 -6.49 -5.32 1.39
N VAL A 40 -6.32 -6.49 1.97
CA VAL A 40 -5.71 -7.66 1.32
C VAL A 40 -6.51 -8.06 0.09
N GLU A 41 -7.85 -8.13 0.22
CA GLU A 41 -8.72 -8.55 -0.87
C GLU A 41 -8.70 -7.56 -2.05
N MET A 42 -8.79 -6.25 -1.77
CA MET A 42 -8.68 -5.22 -2.82
C MET A 42 -7.35 -5.31 -3.57
N ILE A 43 -6.23 -5.52 -2.87
CA ILE A 43 -4.92 -5.64 -3.51
C ILE A 43 -4.85 -6.91 -4.37
N ARG A 44 -5.36 -8.04 -3.86
CA ARG A 44 -5.43 -9.30 -4.63
C ARG A 44 -6.27 -9.15 -5.89
N GLU A 45 -7.37 -8.44 -5.80
CA GLU A 45 -8.23 -8.17 -6.96
C GLU A 45 -7.50 -7.33 -8.00
N ASP A 46 -6.83 -6.26 -7.61
CA ASP A 46 -6.06 -5.40 -8.51
C ASP A 46 -4.90 -6.16 -9.19
N VAL A 47 -4.15 -6.97 -8.44
CA VAL A 47 -3.06 -7.80 -8.96
C VAL A 47 -3.58 -8.81 -9.98
N ARG A 48 -4.72 -9.46 -9.69
CA ARG A 48 -5.38 -10.42 -10.58
C ARG A 48 -5.87 -9.76 -11.87
N ARG A 49 -6.52 -8.58 -11.76
CA ARG A 49 -6.99 -7.81 -12.93
C ARG A 49 -5.84 -7.39 -13.84
N ALA A 50 -4.70 -7.01 -13.24
CA ALA A 50 -3.48 -6.66 -13.96
C ALA A 50 -2.72 -7.88 -14.53
N ARG A 51 -3.15 -9.11 -14.23
CA ARG A 51 -2.51 -10.37 -14.65
C ARG A 51 -1.04 -10.47 -14.25
N ILE A 52 -0.68 -10.00 -13.05
CA ILE A 52 0.68 -10.05 -12.52
C ILE A 52 0.84 -11.38 -11.77
N GLY A 53 1.58 -12.33 -12.33
CA GLY A 53 1.66 -13.71 -11.84
C GLY A 53 2.64 -13.95 -10.68
N ASN A 54 3.59 -13.05 -10.47
CA ASN A 54 4.67 -13.19 -9.47
C ASN A 54 4.45 -12.33 -8.21
N VAL A 55 3.23 -11.84 -7.96
CA VAL A 55 2.88 -11.04 -6.78
C VAL A 55 2.02 -11.84 -5.81
N GLU A 56 2.48 -11.94 -4.57
CA GLU A 56 1.72 -12.47 -3.45
C GLU A 56 1.28 -11.35 -2.52
N VAL A 57 0.09 -11.47 -1.91
CA VAL A 57 -0.42 -10.49 -0.93
C VAL A 57 -0.58 -11.20 0.41
N LYS A 58 0.17 -10.74 1.42
CA LYS A 58 0.24 -11.35 2.75
C LYS A 58 0.02 -10.31 3.85
N VAL A 59 -0.48 -10.77 4.99
CA VAL A 59 -0.62 -9.94 6.19
C VAL A 59 0.74 -9.85 6.89
N LEU A 60 1.13 -8.62 7.23
CA LEU A 60 2.28 -8.32 8.08
C LEU A 60 1.78 -8.16 9.53
N ASP A 61 1.95 -9.19 10.32
CA ASP A 61 1.48 -9.33 11.70
C ASP A 61 2.61 -9.33 12.74
N THR A 62 3.85 -9.19 12.29
CA THR A 62 5.06 -9.20 13.10
C THR A 62 5.97 -8.01 12.75
N LEU A 63 7.16 -7.95 13.33
CA LEU A 63 8.19 -7.02 12.85
C LEU A 63 8.52 -7.31 11.39
N LEU A 64 8.78 -6.26 10.61
CA LEU A 64 9.09 -6.39 9.19
C LEU A 64 10.27 -7.34 8.92
N VAL A 65 11.31 -7.25 9.73
CA VAL A 65 12.51 -8.11 9.59
C VAL A 65 12.19 -9.60 9.84
N ASP A 66 11.33 -9.91 10.82
CA ASP A 66 10.92 -11.28 11.11
C ASP A 66 9.99 -11.82 10.01
N PHE A 67 9.12 -10.96 9.48
CA PHE A 67 8.32 -11.30 8.30
C PHE A 67 9.22 -11.61 7.10
N CYS A 68 10.24 -10.78 6.83
CA CYS A 68 11.19 -11.02 5.75
C CYS A 68 11.92 -12.36 5.90
N ARG A 69 12.40 -12.69 7.11
CA ARG A 69 13.02 -13.99 7.39
C ARG A 69 12.07 -15.15 7.14
N ARG A 70 10.84 -15.07 7.65
CA ARG A 70 9.79 -16.08 7.45
C ARG A 70 9.50 -16.31 5.97
N GLU A 71 9.47 -15.25 5.20
CA GLU A 71 9.17 -15.28 3.76
C GLU A 71 10.40 -15.50 2.87
N ARG A 72 11.60 -15.59 3.46
CA ARG A 72 12.89 -15.67 2.74
C ARG A 72 13.09 -14.51 1.76
N ALA A 73 12.67 -13.31 2.19
CA ALA A 73 12.85 -12.08 1.44
C ALA A 73 14.09 -11.34 1.94
N HIS A 74 15.00 -10.99 1.05
CA HIS A 74 16.24 -10.28 1.38
C HIS A 74 16.17 -8.80 1.01
N THR A 75 15.10 -8.36 0.37
CA THR A 75 14.93 -6.97 -0.06
C THR A 75 13.57 -6.44 0.36
N VAL A 76 13.55 -5.25 0.93
CA VAL A 76 12.34 -4.47 1.23
C VAL A 76 12.27 -3.31 0.25
N LEU A 77 11.18 -3.24 -0.53
CA LEU A 77 10.92 -2.13 -1.44
C LEU A 77 10.00 -1.10 -0.77
N ARG A 78 10.45 0.15 -0.69
CA ARG A 78 9.71 1.26 -0.08
C ARG A 78 9.45 2.36 -1.10
N GLY A 79 8.20 2.84 -1.14
CA GLY A 79 7.83 3.99 -1.96
C GLY A 79 8.13 5.31 -1.26
N VAL A 80 8.86 6.20 -1.93
CA VAL A 80 9.16 7.55 -1.43
C VAL A 80 8.65 8.58 -2.43
N ARG A 81 7.77 9.47 -1.99
CA ARG A 81 7.10 10.47 -2.85
C ARG A 81 7.67 11.86 -2.70
N VAL A 82 7.92 12.26 -1.46
CA VAL A 82 8.39 13.59 -1.08
C VAL A 82 9.49 13.49 -0.02
N TYR A 83 10.21 14.57 0.20
CA TYR A 83 11.34 14.61 1.12
C TYR A 83 10.99 14.18 2.55
N SER A 84 9.82 14.56 3.05
CA SER A 84 9.33 14.17 4.39
C SER A 84 9.07 12.65 4.53
N ASP A 85 8.62 11.99 3.44
CA ASP A 85 8.50 10.52 3.43
C ASP A 85 9.89 9.87 3.54
N PHE A 86 10.89 10.44 2.83
CA PHE A 86 12.25 9.90 2.80
C PHE A 86 12.90 9.89 4.19
N GLU A 87 12.75 10.93 4.96
CA GLU A 87 13.35 11.02 6.29
C GLU A 87 12.87 9.89 7.21
N TYR A 88 11.57 9.66 7.27
CA TYR A 88 10.98 8.57 8.04
C TYR A 88 11.39 7.18 7.51
N GLU A 89 11.31 6.98 6.20
CA GLU A 89 11.64 5.70 5.58
C GLU A 89 13.15 5.38 5.70
N PHE A 90 14.00 6.39 5.65
CA PHE A 90 15.44 6.25 5.85
C PHE A 90 15.77 5.82 7.30
N GLN A 91 15.16 6.45 8.30
CA GLN A 91 15.30 6.03 9.71
C GLN A 91 14.87 4.58 9.90
N MET A 92 13.73 4.20 9.30
CA MET A 92 13.25 2.81 9.36
C MET A 92 14.21 1.84 8.67
N ALA A 93 14.79 2.21 7.53
CA ALA A 93 15.76 1.38 6.83
C ALA A 93 17.02 1.13 7.66
N LEU A 94 17.56 2.17 8.31
CA LEU A 94 18.71 2.04 9.22
C LEU A 94 18.39 1.16 10.42
N THR A 95 17.19 1.31 11.00
CA THR A 95 16.72 0.49 12.13
C THR A 95 16.60 -0.98 11.70
N ASN A 96 15.97 -1.26 10.56
CA ASN A 96 15.83 -2.61 10.03
C ASN A 96 17.19 -3.24 9.73
N ARG A 97 18.13 -2.49 9.11
CA ARG A 97 19.50 -2.95 8.85
C ARG A 97 20.25 -3.29 10.15
N ARG A 98 20.03 -2.52 11.22
CA ARG A 98 20.65 -2.82 12.53
C ARG A 98 20.13 -4.12 13.13
N MET A 99 18.83 -4.42 12.96
CA MET A 99 18.20 -5.64 13.47
C MET A 99 18.45 -6.86 12.55
N ALA A 100 18.60 -6.64 11.26
CA ALA A 100 18.73 -7.70 10.25
C ALA A 100 19.65 -7.21 9.11
N PRO A 101 20.98 -7.30 9.28
CA PRO A 101 21.95 -6.82 8.28
C PRO A 101 21.85 -7.53 6.92
N GLU A 102 21.24 -8.71 6.91
CA GLU A 102 21.00 -9.52 5.70
C GLU A 102 19.83 -9.01 4.84
N ILE A 103 19.05 -8.03 5.33
CA ILE A 103 17.89 -7.47 4.63
C ILE A 103 18.20 -6.07 4.16
N GLU A 104 18.18 -5.86 2.84
CA GLU A 104 18.44 -4.55 2.23
C GLU A 104 17.14 -3.79 1.95
N THR A 105 17.15 -2.47 2.12
CA THR A 105 16.01 -1.60 1.80
C THR A 105 16.31 -0.78 0.55
N LEU A 106 15.44 -0.88 -0.45
CA LEU A 106 15.49 -0.11 -1.68
C LEU A 106 14.34 0.90 -1.72
N PHE A 107 14.65 2.11 -2.15
CA PHE A 107 13.65 3.16 -2.33
C PHE A 107 13.28 3.29 -3.80
N MET A 108 11.97 3.37 -4.06
CA MET A 108 11.44 3.58 -5.39
C MET A 108 10.50 4.78 -5.40
N MET A 109 10.71 5.69 -6.34
CA MET A 109 9.81 6.82 -6.55
C MET A 109 8.61 6.37 -7.39
N PRO A 110 7.37 6.73 -7.01
CA PRO A 110 6.21 6.54 -7.87
C PRO A 110 6.31 7.41 -9.12
N SER A 111 5.50 7.11 -10.11
CA SER A 111 5.36 7.97 -11.29
C SER A 111 4.96 9.40 -10.89
N GLU A 112 5.51 10.39 -11.58
CA GLU A 112 5.40 11.82 -11.23
C GLU A 112 3.94 12.27 -11.04
N ASN A 113 3.06 11.86 -11.94
CA ASN A 113 1.62 12.16 -11.90
C ASN A 113 0.87 11.49 -10.74
N LEU A 114 1.51 10.62 -9.96
CA LEU A 114 0.93 9.91 -8.81
C LEU A 114 1.60 10.29 -7.46
N ALA A 115 2.68 11.06 -7.50
CA ALA A 115 3.47 11.37 -6.31
C ALA A 115 2.70 12.21 -5.26
N TYR A 116 1.77 13.06 -5.71
CA TYR A 116 0.97 13.93 -4.84
C TYR A 116 -0.23 13.22 -4.19
N VAL A 117 -0.58 12.00 -4.64
CA VAL A 117 -1.77 11.30 -4.18
C VAL A 117 -1.54 10.68 -2.81
N THR A 118 -2.30 11.12 -1.81
CA THR A 118 -2.28 10.54 -0.45
C THR A 118 -3.57 9.79 -0.13
N ALA A 119 -3.47 8.77 0.74
CA ALA A 119 -4.66 8.05 1.20
C ALA A 119 -5.60 8.92 2.05
N SER A 120 -5.07 9.94 2.74
CA SER A 120 -5.86 10.91 3.51
C SER A 120 -6.71 11.78 2.61
N THR A 121 -6.10 12.38 1.58
CA THR A 121 -6.81 13.19 0.59
C THR A 121 -7.89 12.38 -0.15
N VAL A 122 -7.58 11.14 -0.54
CA VAL A 122 -8.57 10.26 -1.17
C VAL A 122 -9.77 9.99 -0.26
N ARG A 123 -9.53 9.73 1.05
CA ARG A 123 -10.63 9.52 2.01
C ARG A 123 -11.47 10.78 2.18
N GLU A 124 -10.86 11.94 2.19
CA GLU A 124 -11.56 13.24 2.30
C GLU A 124 -12.45 13.47 1.07
N ILE A 125 -11.91 13.31 -0.14
CA ILE A 125 -12.67 13.39 -1.40
C ILE A 125 -13.87 12.44 -1.36
N ALA A 126 -13.65 11.17 -0.99
CA ALA A 126 -14.71 10.16 -0.93
C ALA A 126 -15.80 10.52 0.09
N ARG A 127 -15.42 11.03 1.26
CA ARG A 127 -16.35 11.46 2.32
C ARG A 127 -17.31 12.53 1.83
N TYR A 128 -16.80 13.50 1.07
CA TYR A 128 -17.60 14.58 0.51
C TYR A 128 -18.25 14.22 -0.84
N GLY A 129 -18.14 12.97 -1.30
CA GLY A 129 -18.80 12.50 -2.53
C GLY A 129 -18.12 12.90 -3.82
N GLY A 130 -16.87 13.36 -3.75
CA GLY A 130 -16.05 13.65 -4.92
C GLY A 130 -15.60 12.40 -5.66
N ASP A 131 -15.22 12.55 -6.93
CA ASP A 131 -14.73 11.46 -7.74
C ASP A 131 -13.31 11.05 -7.32
N THR A 132 -13.17 9.78 -6.94
CA THR A 132 -11.88 9.19 -6.52
C THR A 132 -11.22 8.34 -7.61
N ALA A 133 -11.88 8.12 -8.76
CA ALA A 133 -11.37 7.28 -9.85
C ALA A 133 -9.97 7.68 -10.35
N PRO A 134 -9.59 8.97 -10.44
CA PRO A 134 -8.25 9.35 -10.85
C PRO A 134 -7.13 8.91 -9.88
N PHE A 135 -7.46 8.66 -8.61
CA PHE A 135 -6.49 8.49 -7.52
C PHE A 135 -6.35 7.06 -7.01
N VAL A 136 -7.35 6.21 -7.24
CA VAL A 136 -7.38 4.83 -6.75
C VAL A 136 -7.66 3.85 -7.88
N THR A 137 -7.44 2.57 -7.58
CA THR A 137 -7.80 1.46 -8.48
C THR A 137 -9.31 1.22 -8.46
N GLU A 138 -9.84 0.52 -9.46
CA GLU A 138 -11.28 0.23 -9.56
C GLU A 138 -11.82 -0.55 -8.36
N ALA A 139 -11.06 -1.53 -7.86
CA ALA A 139 -11.44 -2.30 -6.68
C ALA A 139 -11.58 -1.42 -5.44
N VAL A 140 -10.66 -0.47 -5.25
CA VAL A 140 -10.72 0.48 -4.14
C VAL A 140 -11.84 1.49 -4.32
N GLN A 141 -12.06 1.99 -5.54
CA GLN A 141 -13.14 2.94 -5.85
C GLN A 141 -14.51 2.34 -5.53
N ALA A 142 -14.78 1.11 -5.99
CA ALA A 142 -16.04 0.44 -5.72
C ALA A 142 -16.31 0.31 -4.21
N ARG A 143 -15.29 -0.04 -3.41
CA ARG A 143 -15.41 -0.14 -1.95
C ARG A 143 -15.60 1.23 -1.28
N LEU A 144 -14.95 2.30 -1.78
CA LEU A 144 -15.15 3.66 -1.27
C LEU A 144 -16.58 4.13 -1.51
N VAL A 145 -17.10 3.97 -2.73
CA VAL A 145 -18.46 4.33 -3.08
C VAL A 145 -19.46 3.58 -2.19
N SER A 146 -19.34 2.27 -2.04
CA SER A 146 -20.21 1.46 -1.19
C SER A 146 -20.17 1.91 0.28
N ARG A 147 -18.99 2.18 0.82
CA ARG A 147 -18.80 2.58 2.23
C ARG A 147 -19.49 3.90 2.55
N PHE A 148 -19.30 4.92 1.72
CA PHE A 148 -19.86 6.25 1.96
C PHE A 148 -21.28 6.45 1.42
N ALA A 149 -21.81 5.54 0.59
CA ALA A 149 -23.22 5.55 0.22
C ALA A 149 -24.13 5.23 1.42
N GLY A 150 -23.72 4.30 2.30
CA GLY A 150 -24.43 3.99 3.55
C GLY A 150 -24.50 5.16 4.51
N GLU A 151 -23.37 5.86 4.72
CA GLU A 151 -23.30 7.00 5.64
C GLU A 151 -24.15 8.21 5.19
N ARG A 152 -24.37 8.37 3.88
CA ARG A 152 -25.22 9.45 3.32
C ARG A 152 -26.71 9.20 3.39
N GLY A 153 -27.11 7.92 3.46
CA GLY A 153 -28.51 7.50 3.60
C GLY A 153 -29.07 7.70 5.01
N GLU A 154 -28.22 7.69 6.04
CA GLU A 154 -28.60 7.85 7.44
C GLU A 154 -28.66 9.31 7.92
N SER A 155 -28.23 10.27 7.09
CA SER A 155 -28.18 11.72 7.44
C SER A 155 -29.27 12.56 6.76
N ARG A 156 -30.38 11.93 6.32
CA ARG A 156 -31.56 12.60 5.77
C ARG A 156 -32.80 12.36 6.59
#